data_3f6c2234c3b6b96515bd2d8621eeba30
#
_entry.id   3f6c2234c3b6b96515bd2d8621eeba30
#
_cell.length_a   1.000
_cell.length_b   1.000
_cell.length_c   1.000
_cell.angle_alpha   90.00
_cell.angle_beta   90.00
_cell.angle_gamma   90.00
#
_symmetry.space_group_name_H-M   'P 1'
#
loop_
_entity.id
_entity.type
_entity.pdbx_description
1 polymer ?
#
loop_
_entity_poly.entity_id
_entity_poly.type
_entity_poly.pdbx_seq_one_letter_code
_entity_poly.pdbx_strand_id
1 'polypeptide(L)'
;MQQSSGGLADAGYFRTLAANAVPTIGWLQSHGVEFAIPVYYLSAGPARIQPVGGGSVIVEKLVGAAQMAGVKVLYETAVTGLVMAEGHRVCAVETQSSHGVTTALKADAVILACGGFQGNAAMMRAHFGPGAENLKLISPGTRFDTGDGIRMAMDQGASASGDWNGMHIEPIDPRSRHSAPVVLVYPYGIVVDKDGRRFFDEGGGLVHETWEVFSRDIHFARKDSIAYAILDSRLFDIEGYQRAIRSEVPPYQAETLEGLAAQTGIPACHLRETVDTFNAAATGDVARFDATRCDGLAAADTLNPPKSNWARAITKPPYLAYPLVGAIAYTFGGLATNEKAEVLAERGPMSGLYAAGEITGHFYGTAPNAVSVLRALVFGKIAGGEAVDFMNTRAGRA
;
A
#
# COMPACT_ATOMS: atom_id res chain seq x y z
N MET A 1 -14.70 -6.00 4.75
CA MET A 1 -14.53 -4.55 4.89
C MET A 1 -15.05 -4.01 6.22
N GLN A 2 -16.31 -4.18 6.55
CA GLN A 2 -16.80 -3.74 7.88
C GLN A 2 -16.07 -4.43 9.04
N GLN A 3 -15.71 -5.68 8.90
CA GLN A 3 -14.99 -6.43 9.93
C GLN A 3 -13.55 -5.92 10.12
N SER A 4 -12.82 -5.64 9.03
CA SER A 4 -11.44 -5.12 9.08
C SER A 4 -11.35 -3.66 9.52
N SER A 5 -12.44 -2.90 9.40
CA SER A 5 -12.52 -1.49 9.81
C SER A 5 -13.13 -1.28 11.20
N GLY A 6 -13.44 -2.35 11.94
CA GLY A 6 -14.15 -2.23 13.22
C GLY A 6 -15.54 -1.59 13.11
N GLY A 7 -16.17 -1.64 11.92
CA GLY A 7 -17.48 -1.03 11.67
C GLY A 7 -17.46 0.45 11.26
N LEU A 8 -16.28 1.05 11.14
CA LEU A 8 -16.13 2.48 10.79
C LEU A 8 -16.24 2.75 9.28
N ALA A 9 -16.13 1.72 8.44
CA ALA A 9 -16.20 1.88 6.99
C ALA A 9 -17.59 2.29 6.52
N ASP A 10 -17.66 3.27 5.62
CA ASP A 10 -18.90 3.69 4.97
C ASP A 10 -19.45 2.58 4.08
N ALA A 11 -20.58 2.01 4.49
CA ALA A 11 -21.24 0.92 3.77
C ALA A 11 -21.79 1.35 2.39
N GLY A 12 -22.21 2.60 2.22
CA GLY A 12 -22.66 3.17 0.97
C GLY A 12 -21.53 3.25 -0.05
N TYR A 13 -20.42 3.85 0.36
CA TYR A 13 -19.20 3.95 -0.44
C TYR A 13 -18.75 2.57 -0.95
N PHE A 14 -18.68 1.56 -0.08
CA PHE A 14 -18.23 0.23 -0.48
C PHE A 14 -19.25 -0.55 -1.30
N ARG A 15 -20.56 -0.30 -1.13
CA ARG A 15 -21.58 -0.84 -2.05
C ARG A 15 -21.44 -0.26 -3.45
N THR A 16 -21.24 1.05 -3.54
CA THR A 16 -21.00 1.76 -4.82
C THR A 16 -19.73 1.25 -5.49
N LEU A 17 -18.64 1.07 -4.73
CA LEU A 17 -17.40 0.47 -5.22
C LEU A 17 -17.65 -0.92 -5.82
N ALA A 18 -18.33 -1.80 -5.07
CA ALA A 18 -18.60 -3.17 -5.49
C ALA A 18 -19.50 -3.21 -6.76
N ALA A 19 -20.55 -2.40 -6.81
CA ALA A 19 -21.46 -2.34 -7.93
C ALA A 19 -20.79 -1.84 -9.23
N ASN A 20 -19.81 -0.97 -9.12
CA ASN A 20 -19.09 -0.38 -10.24
C ASN A 20 -17.76 -1.07 -10.58
N ALA A 21 -17.33 -2.08 -9.82
CA ALA A 21 -16.05 -2.76 -10.04
C ALA A 21 -15.97 -3.41 -11.43
N VAL A 22 -16.90 -4.31 -11.76
CA VAL A 22 -16.91 -5.01 -13.05
C VAL A 22 -17.13 -4.06 -14.24
N PRO A 23 -18.10 -3.12 -14.19
CA PRO A 23 -18.25 -2.11 -15.26
C PRO A 23 -16.97 -1.27 -15.47
N THR A 24 -16.23 -0.95 -14.42
CA THR A 24 -14.98 -0.17 -14.54
C THR A 24 -13.86 -0.99 -15.18
N ILE A 25 -13.74 -2.28 -14.85
CA ILE A 25 -12.80 -3.17 -15.54
C ILE A 25 -13.15 -3.29 -17.03
N GLY A 26 -14.40 -3.47 -17.40
CA GLY A 26 -14.83 -3.48 -18.80
C GLY A 26 -14.52 -2.17 -19.54
N TRP A 27 -14.68 -1.04 -18.85
CA TRP A 27 -14.30 0.27 -19.38
C TRP A 27 -12.77 0.38 -19.60
N LEU A 28 -11.94 -0.10 -18.69
CA LEU A 28 -10.48 -0.16 -18.91
C LEU A 28 -10.10 -1.04 -20.08
N GLN A 29 -10.77 -2.20 -20.24
CA GLN A 29 -10.57 -3.09 -21.38
C GLN A 29 -10.93 -2.42 -22.71
N SER A 30 -12.00 -1.60 -22.75
CA SER A 30 -12.36 -0.83 -23.96
C SER A 30 -11.31 0.24 -24.31
N HIS A 31 -10.44 0.63 -23.37
CA HIS A 31 -9.28 1.51 -23.56
C HIS A 31 -7.98 0.73 -23.80
N GLY A 32 -8.04 -0.59 -24.01
CA GLY A 32 -6.91 -1.42 -24.36
C GLY A 32 -6.05 -1.87 -23.17
N VAL A 33 -6.60 -1.90 -21.95
CA VAL A 33 -5.95 -2.52 -20.79
C VAL A 33 -6.33 -4.01 -20.78
N GLU A 34 -5.33 -4.87 -20.87
CA GLU A 34 -5.52 -6.32 -20.73
C GLU A 34 -5.36 -6.76 -19.29
N PHE A 35 -6.12 -7.78 -18.88
CA PHE A 35 -6.05 -8.34 -17.52
C PHE A 35 -5.79 -9.85 -17.57
N ALA A 36 -5.02 -10.33 -16.60
CA ALA A 36 -4.79 -11.74 -16.32
C ALA A 36 -5.19 -12.09 -14.90
N ILE A 37 -5.43 -13.36 -14.63
CA ILE A 37 -5.65 -13.91 -13.30
C ILE A 37 -4.35 -14.65 -12.90
N PRO A 38 -3.41 -13.98 -12.23
CA PRO A 38 -2.21 -14.65 -11.75
C PRO A 38 -2.54 -15.50 -10.53
N VAL A 39 -1.71 -16.51 -10.26
CA VAL A 39 -1.68 -17.15 -8.96
C VAL A 39 -1.18 -16.11 -7.95
N TYR A 40 -2.01 -15.80 -6.97
CA TYR A 40 -1.71 -14.77 -6.00
C TYR A 40 -0.74 -15.29 -4.94
N TYR A 41 0.43 -14.71 -4.86
CA TYR A 41 1.53 -15.06 -3.94
C TYR A 41 1.63 -16.59 -3.71
N LEU A 42 1.75 -17.03 -2.44
CA LEU A 42 1.75 -18.41 -2.00
C LEU A 42 0.45 -18.81 -1.28
N SER A 43 -0.63 -18.07 -1.45
CA SER A 43 -1.88 -18.23 -0.70
C SER A 43 -3.00 -18.77 -1.60
N ALA A 44 -3.75 -19.75 -1.12
CA ALA A 44 -4.99 -20.22 -1.70
C ALA A 44 -6.13 -19.22 -1.37
N GLY A 45 -6.11 -18.05 -1.99
CA GLY A 45 -7.12 -17.02 -1.82
C GLY A 45 -8.04 -16.88 -3.03
N PRO A 46 -9.08 -16.02 -2.96
CA PRO A 46 -9.92 -15.73 -4.11
C PRO A 46 -9.09 -15.17 -5.27
N ALA A 47 -9.46 -15.57 -6.49
CA ALA A 47 -8.81 -15.11 -7.71
C ALA A 47 -8.82 -13.57 -7.79
N ARG A 48 -7.71 -12.99 -8.20
CA ARG A 48 -7.54 -11.55 -8.43
C ARG A 48 -7.16 -11.31 -9.86
N ILE A 49 -7.61 -10.20 -10.42
CA ILE A 49 -7.14 -9.76 -11.73
C ILE A 49 -6.00 -8.77 -11.56
N GLN A 50 -5.05 -8.82 -12.47
CA GLN A 50 -3.95 -7.86 -12.57
C GLN A 50 -3.83 -7.36 -14.01
N PRO A 51 -3.50 -6.07 -14.23
CA PRO A 51 -3.20 -5.60 -15.58
C PRO A 51 -1.93 -6.28 -16.10
N VAL A 52 -1.98 -6.75 -17.33
CA VAL A 52 -0.81 -7.29 -18.03
C VAL A 52 0.17 -6.15 -18.29
N GLY A 53 1.41 -6.29 -17.83
CA GLY A 53 2.42 -5.23 -17.87
C GLY A 53 2.43 -4.31 -16.65
N GLY A 54 1.57 -4.57 -15.64
CA GLY A 54 1.58 -3.81 -14.37
C GLY A 54 0.76 -2.53 -14.39
N GLY A 55 0.84 -1.77 -13.30
CA GLY A 55 0.02 -0.56 -13.12
C GLY A 55 0.31 0.57 -14.11
N SER A 56 1.53 0.67 -14.65
CA SER A 56 1.91 1.69 -15.62
C SER A 56 1.05 1.63 -16.88
N VAL A 57 0.67 0.42 -17.32
CA VAL A 57 -0.16 0.23 -18.53
C VAL A 57 -1.53 0.91 -18.39
N ILE A 58 -2.12 0.90 -17.20
CA ILE A 58 -3.39 1.61 -16.95
C ILE A 58 -3.20 3.11 -17.21
N VAL A 59 -2.13 3.70 -16.65
CA VAL A 59 -1.83 5.12 -16.81
C VAL A 59 -1.53 5.46 -18.27
N GLU A 60 -0.68 4.70 -18.94
CA GLU A 60 -0.32 4.89 -20.34
C GLU A 60 -1.54 4.87 -21.27
N LYS A 61 -2.41 3.87 -21.10
CA LYS A 61 -3.62 3.74 -21.93
C LYS A 61 -4.61 4.87 -21.68
N LEU A 62 -4.86 5.24 -20.41
CA LEU A 62 -5.78 6.31 -20.08
C LEU A 62 -5.25 7.70 -20.48
N VAL A 63 -3.95 7.97 -20.29
CA VAL A 63 -3.31 9.21 -20.76
C VAL A 63 -3.40 9.32 -22.28
N GLY A 64 -3.10 8.24 -23.01
CA GLY A 64 -3.23 8.22 -24.46
C GLY A 64 -4.67 8.49 -24.92
N ALA A 65 -5.68 7.88 -24.27
CA ALA A 65 -7.08 8.13 -24.57
C ALA A 65 -7.51 9.58 -24.27
N ALA A 66 -7.04 10.13 -23.15
CA ALA A 66 -7.30 11.53 -22.78
C ALA A 66 -6.69 12.52 -23.79
N GLN A 67 -5.45 12.28 -24.25
CA GLN A 67 -4.79 13.09 -25.28
C GLN A 67 -5.52 13.04 -26.61
N MET A 68 -5.98 11.85 -27.03
CA MET A 68 -6.79 11.71 -28.25
C MET A 68 -8.14 12.43 -28.14
N ALA A 69 -8.70 12.53 -26.95
CA ALA A 69 -9.91 13.30 -26.66
C ALA A 69 -9.66 14.82 -26.52
N GLY A 70 -8.43 15.29 -26.73
CA GLY A 70 -8.07 16.70 -26.66
C GLY A 70 -7.86 17.25 -25.26
N VAL A 71 -7.71 16.41 -24.24
CA VAL A 71 -7.37 16.81 -22.88
C VAL A 71 -5.96 17.41 -22.86
N LYS A 72 -5.83 18.62 -22.28
CA LYS A 72 -4.55 19.28 -22.10
C LYS A 72 -3.90 18.82 -20.80
N VAL A 73 -2.67 18.30 -20.90
CA VAL A 73 -1.84 17.95 -19.74
C VAL A 73 -0.82 19.06 -19.54
N LEU A 74 -0.81 19.67 -18.36
CA LEU A 74 0.14 20.69 -17.98
C LEU A 74 1.20 20.05 -17.06
N TYR A 75 2.38 19.83 -17.61
CA TYR A 75 3.53 19.35 -16.84
C TYR A 75 4.21 20.52 -16.12
N GLU A 76 5.00 20.20 -15.09
CA GLU A 76 5.77 21.19 -14.30
C GLU A 76 4.89 22.34 -13.78
N THR A 77 3.62 22.02 -13.46
CA THR A 77 2.62 22.97 -13.03
C THR A 77 1.99 22.46 -11.73
N ALA A 78 2.36 23.05 -10.62
CA ALA A 78 1.78 22.73 -9.31
C ALA A 78 0.47 23.51 -9.11
N VAL A 79 -0.55 22.83 -8.59
CA VAL A 79 -1.75 23.49 -8.05
C VAL A 79 -1.42 23.89 -6.61
N THR A 80 -1.59 25.18 -6.30
CA THR A 80 -1.21 25.77 -5.00
C THR A 80 -2.40 26.22 -4.16
N GLY A 81 -3.59 26.33 -4.78
CA GLY A 81 -4.81 26.76 -4.08
C GLY A 81 -6.09 26.47 -4.86
N LEU A 82 -7.20 26.41 -4.14
CA LEU A 82 -8.56 26.40 -4.69
C LEU A 82 -9.18 27.79 -4.58
N VAL A 83 -9.78 28.27 -5.67
CA VAL A 83 -10.50 29.54 -5.68
C VAL A 83 -12.00 29.27 -5.59
N MET A 84 -12.62 29.84 -4.55
CA MET A 84 -14.03 29.66 -4.28
C MET A 84 -14.79 30.92 -4.69
N ALA A 85 -15.93 30.73 -5.35
CA ALA A 85 -16.91 31.77 -5.60
C ALA A 85 -17.91 31.87 -4.44
N GLU A 86 -18.83 32.86 -4.49
CA GLU A 86 -19.94 32.92 -3.56
C GLU A 86 -20.74 31.62 -3.51
N GLY A 87 -21.20 31.23 -2.32
CA GLY A 87 -21.91 29.97 -2.08
C GLY A 87 -20.99 28.74 -1.97
N HIS A 88 -19.73 28.93 -1.64
CA HIS A 88 -18.73 27.85 -1.46
C HIS A 88 -18.58 26.90 -2.68
N ARG A 89 -18.66 27.46 -3.88
CA ARG A 89 -18.45 26.73 -5.14
C ARG A 89 -17.02 26.95 -5.63
N VAL A 90 -16.33 25.87 -6.00
CA VAL A 90 -15.05 25.98 -6.68
C VAL A 90 -15.24 26.61 -8.07
N CYS A 91 -14.37 27.57 -8.46
CA CYS A 91 -14.47 28.27 -9.74
C CYS A 91 -13.13 28.42 -10.49
N ALA A 92 -12.02 28.13 -9.80
CA ALA A 92 -10.70 28.11 -10.39
C ALA A 92 -9.73 27.35 -9.47
N VAL A 93 -8.54 27.06 -10.00
CA VAL A 93 -7.38 26.63 -9.23
C VAL A 93 -6.23 27.61 -9.46
N GLU A 94 -5.50 27.93 -8.40
CA GLU A 94 -4.23 28.63 -8.51
C GLU A 94 -3.14 27.64 -8.90
N THR A 95 -2.30 28.03 -9.85
CA THR A 95 -1.19 27.20 -10.33
C THR A 95 0.11 27.96 -10.30
N GLN A 96 1.20 27.23 -10.07
CA GLN A 96 2.55 27.78 -10.18
C GLN A 96 3.37 26.89 -11.10
N SER A 97 3.97 27.52 -12.12
CA SER A 97 4.91 26.82 -13.01
C SER A 97 6.28 26.62 -12.34
N SER A 98 7.12 25.76 -12.92
CA SER A 98 8.52 25.56 -12.50
C SER A 98 9.37 26.85 -12.53
N HIS A 99 8.93 27.87 -13.30
CA HIS A 99 9.55 29.20 -13.36
C HIS A 99 8.97 30.19 -12.36
N GLY A 100 8.10 29.74 -11.44
CA GLY A 100 7.49 30.60 -10.40
C GLY A 100 6.33 31.48 -10.87
N VAL A 101 5.87 31.34 -12.11
CA VAL A 101 4.71 32.11 -12.62
C VAL A 101 3.44 31.53 -12.04
N THR A 102 2.70 32.37 -11.32
CA THR A 102 1.37 32.02 -10.76
C THR A 102 0.27 32.42 -11.73
N THR A 103 -0.69 31.53 -11.95
CA THR A 103 -1.84 31.75 -12.83
C THR A 103 -3.08 31.10 -12.24
N ALA A 104 -4.24 31.75 -12.37
CA ALA A 104 -5.52 31.14 -12.03
C ALA A 104 -6.14 30.48 -13.26
N LEU A 105 -6.35 29.17 -13.20
CA LEU A 105 -7.07 28.40 -14.22
C LEU A 105 -8.53 28.29 -13.83
N LYS A 106 -9.41 28.93 -14.59
CA LYS A 106 -10.88 28.84 -14.38
C LYS A 106 -11.35 27.43 -14.69
N ALA A 107 -12.24 26.92 -13.85
CA ALA A 107 -12.88 25.63 -14.01
C ALA A 107 -14.31 25.68 -13.47
N ASP A 108 -15.23 24.98 -14.12
CA ASP A 108 -16.60 24.80 -13.64
C ASP A 108 -16.69 23.72 -12.57
N ALA A 109 -15.79 22.72 -12.65
CA ALA A 109 -15.60 21.67 -11.67
C ALA A 109 -14.12 21.32 -11.53
N VAL A 110 -13.70 20.83 -10.36
CA VAL A 110 -12.35 20.39 -10.05
C VAL A 110 -12.40 18.99 -9.44
N ILE A 111 -11.54 18.09 -9.93
CA ILE A 111 -11.37 16.76 -9.37
C ILE A 111 -9.97 16.67 -8.76
N LEU A 112 -9.89 16.44 -7.45
CA LEU A 112 -8.63 16.21 -6.74
C LEU A 112 -8.26 14.72 -6.80
N ALA A 113 -7.10 14.40 -7.37
CA ALA A 113 -6.60 13.04 -7.53
C ALA A 113 -5.08 12.95 -7.27
N CYS A 114 -4.58 13.79 -6.35
CA CYS A 114 -3.15 14.01 -6.11
C CYS A 114 -2.58 13.19 -4.94
N GLY A 115 -3.21 12.06 -4.59
CA GLY A 115 -2.68 11.10 -3.62
C GLY A 115 -2.82 11.53 -2.16
N GLY A 116 -2.12 10.79 -1.29
CA GLY A 116 -2.10 11.01 0.15
C GLY A 116 -0.99 11.98 0.59
N PHE A 117 -0.33 11.67 1.74
CA PHE A 117 0.69 12.56 2.30
C PHE A 117 1.98 11.86 2.71
N GLN A 118 2.24 10.64 2.25
CA GLN A 118 3.44 9.86 2.59
C GLN A 118 4.74 10.50 2.10
N GLY A 119 4.68 11.40 1.11
CA GLY A 119 5.82 12.21 0.66
C GLY A 119 6.08 13.45 1.52
N ASN A 120 5.27 13.73 2.55
CA ASN A 120 5.39 14.91 3.40
C ASN A 120 5.91 14.53 4.79
N ALA A 121 7.20 14.76 5.03
CA ALA A 121 7.86 14.42 6.29
C ALA A 121 7.18 15.02 7.53
N ALA A 122 6.68 16.26 7.44
CA ALA A 122 6.01 16.94 8.55
C ALA A 122 4.66 16.29 8.89
N MET A 123 3.83 15.97 7.87
CA MET A 123 2.56 15.26 8.07
C MET A 123 2.81 13.83 8.57
N MET A 124 3.78 13.13 8.01
CA MET A 124 4.15 11.79 8.47
C MET A 124 4.50 11.80 9.96
N ARG A 125 5.35 12.72 10.40
CA ARG A 125 5.71 12.87 11.81
C ARG A 125 4.52 13.26 12.69
N ALA A 126 3.65 14.14 12.20
CA ALA A 126 2.48 14.62 12.96
C ALA A 126 1.47 13.50 13.21
N HIS A 127 1.22 12.65 12.23
CA HIS A 127 0.18 11.61 12.30
C HIS A 127 0.68 10.26 12.79
N PHE A 128 1.94 9.89 12.51
CA PHE A 128 2.47 8.57 12.86
C PHE A 128 3.55 8.61 13.94
N GLY A 129 3.92 9.79 14.40
CA GLY A 129 4.91 10.00 15.46
C GLY A 129 6.36 10.10 14.97
N PRO A 130 7.30 10.30 15.89
CA PRO A 130 8.72 10.45 15.58
C PRO A 130 9.27 9.23 14.84
N GLY A 131 10.10 9.49 13.82
CA GLY A 131 10.69 8.44 12.98
C GLY A 131 9.88 8.10 11.72
N ALA A 132 8.59 8.45 11.67
CA ALA A 132 7.75 8.17 10.49
C ALA A 132 8.21 8.92 9.23
N GLU A 133 8.85 10.07 9.41
CA GLU A 133 9.48 10.84 8.34
C GLU A 133 10.64 10.12 7.63
N ASN A 134 11.15 9.05 8.24
CA ASN A 134 12.24 8.22 7.71
C ASN A 134 11.75 6.93 7.05
N LEU A 135 10.43 6.67 7.03
CA LEU A 135 9.87 5.52 6.33
C LEU A 135 10.29 5.52 4.87
N LYS A 136 10.69 4.34 4.38
CA LYS A 136 10.93 4.17 2.96
C LYS A 136 9.62 4.29 2.19
N LEU A 137 9.67 4.93 1.04
CA LEU A 137 8.55 4.93 0.09
C LEU A 137 8.61 3.64 -0.73
N ILE A 138 7.48 2.96 -0.87
CA ILE A 138 7.42 1.69 -1.62
C ILE A 138 7.71 1.90 -3.11
N SER A 139 7.45 3.09 -3.61
CA SER A 139 7.66 3.48 -5.00
C SER A 139 8.20 4.91 -5.07
N PRO A 140 9.17 5.20 -5.96
CA PRO A 140 9.76 6.55 -6.05
C PRO A 140 8.75 7.65 -6.37
N GLY A 141 7.66 7.33 -7.06
CA GLY A 141 6.61 8.29 -7.45
C GLY A 141 5.84 8.86 -6.27
N THR A 142 5.69 8.09 -5.18
CA THR A 142 4.90 8.49 -4.02
C THR A 142 5.53 9.63 -3.20
N ARG A 143 6.76 10.06 -3.53
CA ARG A 143 7.36 11.28 -2.98
C ARG A 143 6.58 12.56 -3.34
N PHE A 144 5.74 12.50 -4.36
CA PHE A 144 4.88 13.60 -4.78
C PHE A 144 3.50 13.62 -4.08
N ASP A 145 3.20 12.59 -3.29
CA ASP A 145 1.99 12.53 -2.47
C ASP A 145 2.23 13.32 -1.17
N THR A 146 2.16 14.64 -1.29
CA THR A 146 2.59 15.60 -0.25
C THR A 146 1.45 16.14 0.60
N GLY A 147 0.22 15.66 0.38
CA GLY A 147 -0.97 16.12 1.11
C GLY A 147 -1.48 17.49 0.69
N ASP A 148 -0.92 18.11 -0.35
CA ASP A 148 -1.29 19.47 -0.74
C ASP A 148 -2.76 19.59 -1.14
N GLY A 149 -3.30 18.63 -1.89
CA GLY A 149 -4.72 18.62 -2.25
C GLY A 149 -5.64 18.46 -1.05
N ILE A 150 -5.24 17.64 -0.08
CA ILE A 150 -5.98 17.47 1.18
C ILE A 150 -6.01 18.81 1.92
N ARG A 151 -4.84 19.43 2.12
CA ARG A 151 -4.70 20.72 2.80
C ARG A 151 -5.50 21.81 2.11
N MET A 152 -5.34 21.97 0.78
CA MET A 152 -6.07 22.98 0.01
C MET A 152 -7.59 22.87 0.16
N ALA A 153 -8.12 21.65 0.15
CA ALA A 153 -9.55 21.44 0.34
C ALA A 153 -9.99 21.73 1.79
N MET A 154 -9.21 21.28 2.77
CA MET A 154 -9.50 21.54 4.20
C MET A 154 -9.42 23.04 4.54
N ASP A 155 -8.50 23.79 3.94
CA ASP A 155 -8.40 25.25 4.08
C ASP A 155 -9.67 25.96 3.54
N GLN A 156 -10.43 25.33 2.65
CA GLN A 156 -11.72 25.78 2.15
C GLN A 156 -12.92 25.18 2.91
N GLY A 157 -12.67 24.47 4.02
CA GLY A 157 -13.71 23.90 4.88
C GLY A 157 -14.13 22.47 4.55
N ALA A 158 -13.38 21.74 3.73
CA ALA A 158 -13.61 20.30 3.53
C ALA A 158 -13.42 19.52 4.83
N SER A 159 -14.26 18.50 5.03
CA SER A 159 -14.18 17.60 6.18
C SER A 159 -13.15 16.51 5.97
N ALA A 160 -12.45 16.17 7.04
CA ALA A 160 -11.53 15.04 7.09
C ALA A 160 -12.28 13.72 7.34
N SER A 161 -11.73 12.61 6.86
CA SER A 161 -12.25 11.26 7.09
C SER A 161 -11.11 10.24 7.06
N GLY A 162 -11.41 8.97 7.38
CA GLY A 162 -10.45 7.89 7.41
C GLY A 162 -9.62 7.86 8.69
N ASP A 163 -8.75 6.85 8.77
CA ASP A 163 -7.82 6.68 9.88
C ASP A 163 -6.53 7.48 9.63
N TRP A 164 -6.40 8.63 10.26
CA TRP A 164 -5.22 9.50 10.12
C TRP A 164 -3.95 8.92 10.77
N ASN A 165 -4.08 7.88 11.59
CA ASN A 165 -2.96 7.12 12.13
C ASN A 165 -2.74 5.78 11.41
N GLY A 166 -3.55 5.53 10.37
CA GLY A 166 -3.52 4.33 9.57
C GLY A 166 -2.70 4.51 8.29
N MET A 167 -1.92 3.50 7.95
CA MET A 167 -1.16 3.45 6.70
C MET A 167 -1.03 2.00 6.21
N HIS A 168 -0.94 1.83 4.91
CA HIS A 168 -0.50 0.58 4.31
C HIS A 168 1.02 0.57 4.18
N ILE A 169 1.64 -0.45 4.77
CA ILE A 169 3.10 -0.60 4.83
C ILE A 169 3.46 -2.06 4.57
N GLU A 170 4.49 -2.29 3.76
CA GLU A 170 4.92 -3.64 3.37
C GLU A 170 6.42 -3.85 3.63
N PRO A 171 6.87 -5.11 3.88
CA PRO A 171 8.28 -5.40 4.05
C PRO A 171 8.98 -5.48 2.69
N ILE A 172 9.98 -4.63 2.49
CA ILE A 172 10.77 -4.58 1.25
C ILE A 172 12.24 -4.90 1.49
N ASP A 173 12.91 -5.32 0.42
CA ASP A 173 14.37 -5.41 0.38
C ASP A 173 14.97 -4.02 0.14
N PRO A 174 15.68 -3.42 1.12
CA PRO A 174 16.22 -2.07 0.97
C PRO A 174 17.36 -1.96 -0.06
N ARG A 175 17.89 -3.08 -0.55
CA ARG A 175 18.99 -3.14 -1.53
C ARG A 175 18.48 -3.01 -2.97
N SER A 176 17.20 -3.34 -3.20
CA SER A 176 16.55 -3.31 -4.51
C SER A 176 16.35 -1.87 -4.99
N ARG A 177 16.42 -1.69 -6.31
CA ARG A 177 16.12 -0.43 -7.00
C ARG A 177 14.77 -0.45 -7.72
N HIS A 178 14.09 -1.58 -7.70
CA HIS A 178 12.76 -1.72 -8.29
C HIS A 178 11.70 -1.01 -7.46
N SER A 179 10.59 -0.66 -8.08
CA SER A 179 9.37 -0.26 -7.37
C SER A 179 8.76 -1.45 -6.65
N ALA A 180 8.31 -1.25 -5.42
CA ALA A 180 7.64 -2.24 -4.58
C ALA A 180 8.42 -3.59 -4.49
N PRO A 181 9.70 -3.59 -4.06
CA PRO A 181 10.53 -4.78 -4.01
C PRO A 181 10.22 -5.62 -2.77
N VAL A 182 8.97 -6.00 -2.62
CA VAL A 182 8.47 -6.74 -1.46
C VAL A 182 9.08 -8.13 -1.38
N VAL A 183 9.33 -8.59 -0.14
CA VAL A 183 9.80 -9.95 0.18
C VAL A 183 8.85 -10.56 1.20
N LEU A 184 8.01 -11.46 0.73
CA LEU A 184 6.88 -12.01 1.46
C LEU A 184 7.05 -13.49 1.83
N VAL A 185 8.27 -14.02 1.77
CA VAL A 185 8.61 -15.42 2.13
C VAL A 185 8.98 -15.58 3.60
N TYR A 186 9.00 -14.51 4.40
CA TYR A 186 9.36 -14.55 5.81
C TYR A 186 8.53 -15.54 6.65
N PRO A 187 7.27 -15.88 6.34
CA PRO A 187 6.51 -16.86 7.11
C PRO A 187 7.11 -18.28 7.07
N TYR A 188 7.89 -18.62 6.04
CA TYR A 188 8.46 -19.95 5.85
C TYR A 188 9.82 -20.16 6.53
N GLY A 189 10.31 -19.14 7.23
CA GLY A 189 11.48 -19.17 8.08
C GLY A 189 11.20 -18.51 9.42
N ILE A 190 12.18 -17.82 9.96
CA ILE A 190 12.06 -16.95 11.13
C ILE A 190 12.51 -15.53 10.79
N VAL A 191 12.06 -14.55 11.57
CA VAL A 191 12.52 -13.17 11.45
C VAL A 191 13.33 -12.79 12.68
N VAL A 192 14.50 -12.23 12.45
CA VAL A 192 15.36 -11.71 13.50
C VAL A 192 15.66 -10.24 13.31
N ASP A 193 15.85 -9.53 14.41
CA ASP A 193 16.34 -8.15 14.43
C ASP A 193 17.86 -8.06 14.17
N LYS A 194 18.41 -6.87 14.20
CA LYS A 194 19.85 -6.62 14.03
C LYS A 194 20.74 -7.31 15.07
N ASP A 195 20.18 -7.64 16.23
CA ASP A 195 20.89 -8.34 17.30
C ASP A 195 20.72 -9.88 17.21
N GLY A 196 20.03 -10.38 16.18
CA GLY A 196 19.83 -11.80 15.88
C GLY A 196 18.72 -12.46 16.71
N ARG A 197 17.79 -11.70 17.27
CA ARG A 197 16.70 -12.21 18.12
C ARG A 197 15.36 -12.17 17.41
N ARG A 198 14.56 -13.23 17.55
CA ARG A 198 13.18 -13.24 17.06
C ARG A 198 12.32 -12.26 17.85
N PHE A 199 11.36 -11.65 17.18
CA PHE A 199 10.46 -10.65 17.78
C PHE A 199 9.02 -10.73 17.29
N PHE A 200 8.71 -11.62 16.36
CA PHE A 200 7.41 -11.68 15.69
C PHE A 200 6.93 -13.12 15.52
N ASP A 201 5.61 -13.34 15.52
CA ASP A 201 5.02 -14.59 15.05
C ASP A 201 4.84 -14.55 13.54
N GLU A 202 5.80 -15.09 12.82
CA GLU A 202 5.80 -15.11 11.36
C GLU A 202 4.67 -15.97 10.79
N GLY A 203 4.11 -16.85 11.61
CA GLY A 203 3.01 -17.74 11.31
C GLY A 203 1.64 -17.30 11.84
N GLY A 204 1.51 -16.09 12.37
CA GLY A 204 0.28 -15.59 12.99
C GLY A 204 -0.92 -15.41 12.06
N GLY A 205 -0.74 -15.61 10.75
CA GLY A 205 -1.76 -15.52 9.72
C GLY A 205 -1.13 -15.59 8.32
N LEU A 206 -1.95 -15.48 7.28
CA LEU A 206 -1.46 -15.34 5.94
C LEU A 206 -0.65 -14.04 5.80
N VAL A 207 0.36 -14.03 4.94
CA VAL A 207 1.30 -12.91 4.81
C VAL A 207 0.60 -11.55 4.62
N HIS A 208 -0.49 -11.50 3.88
CA HIS A 208 -1.26 -10.28 3.64
C HIS A 208 -2.15 -9.84 4.83
N GLU A 209 -2.24 -10.65 5.87
CA GLU A 209 -2.93 -10.32 7.13
C GLU A 209 -1.93 -9.79 8.18
N THR A 210 -0.64 -10.08 8.01
CA THR A 210 0.39 -9.79 9.02
C THR A 210 1.41 -8.75 8.58
N TRP A 211 1.60 -8.50 7.29
CA TRP A 211 2.67 -7.63 6.76
C TRP A 211 2.64 -6.20 7.27
N GLU A 212 1.45 -5.60 7.49
CA GLU A 212 1.36 -4.22 8.00
C GLU A 212 1.88 -4.11 9.43
N VAL A 213 1.40 -5.00 10.32
CA VAL A 213 1.85 -5.03 11.72
C VAL A 213 3.34 -5.35 11.79
N PHE A 214 3.78 -6.34 11.01
CA PHE A 214 5.19 -6.72 10.91
C PHE A 214 6.08 -5.57 10.44
N SER A 215 5.71 -4.89 9.36
CA SER A 215 6.51 -3.81 8.80
C SER A 215 6.54 -2.57 9.71
N ARG A 216 5.45 -2.29 10.43
CA ARG A 216 5.41 -1.24 11.46
C ARG A 216 6.35 -1.58 12.62
N ASP A 217 6.35 -2.83 13.09
CA ASP A 217 7.24 -3.26 14.17
C ASP A 217 8.71 -3.13 13.75
N ILE A 218 9.07 -3.53 12.53
CA ILE A 218 10.44 -3.32 12.00
C ILE A 218 10.81 -1.85 12.07
N HIS A 219 9.97 -0.97 11.57
CA HIS A 219 10.33 0.45 11.43
C HIS A 219 10.40 1.17 12.78
N PHE A 220 9.38 1.00 13.63
CA PHE A 220 9.21 1.81 14.84
C PHE A 220 9.83 1.20 16.10
N ALA A 221 10.05 -0.13 16.13
CA ALA A 221 10.47 -0.81 17.33
C ALA A 221 11.83 -1.55 17.22
N ARG A 222 12.33 -1.76 15.99
CA ARG A 222 13.60 -2.48 15.82
C ARG A 222 14.77 -1.52 15.60
N LYS A 223 15.94 -1.93 16.10
CA LYS A 223 17.20 -1.20 15.95
C LYS A 223 17.51 -1.04 14.46
N ASP A 224 17.93 0.16 14.07
CA ASP A 224 18.23 0.55 12.68
C ASP A 224 17.05 0.39 11.71
N SER A 225 15.83 0.17 12.22
CA SER A 225 14.61 -0.06 11.43
C SER A 225 14.77 -1.18 10.39
N ILE A 226 15.53 -2.24 10.74
CA ILE A 226 15.82 -3.38 9.86
C ILE A 226 15.61 -4.70 10.60
N ALA A 227 15.14 -5.70 9.84
CA ALA A 227 15.07 -7.10 10.27
C ALA A 227 15.60 -8.00 9.14
N TYR A 228 15.75 -9.29 9.44
CA TYR A 228 16.21 -10.28 8.47
C TYR A 228 15.30 -11.51 8.52
N ALA A 229 14.75 -11.89 7.37
CA ALA A 229 14.10 -13.18 7.22
C ALA A 229 15.18 -14.27 7.02
N ILE A 230 15.30 -15.17 7.97
CA ILE A 230 16.26 -16.29 7.95
C ILE A 230 15.52 -17.54 7.50
N LEU A 231 16.01 -18.13 6.41
CA LEU A 231 15.43 -19.32 5.77
C LEU A 231 16.54 -20.35 5.48
N ASP A 232 16.15 -21.50 4.99
CA ASP A 232 17.07 -22.48 4.44
C ASP A 232 16.70 -22.87 2.99
N SER A 233 17.51 -23.74 2.37
CA SER A 233 17.34 -24.13 0.97
C SER A 233 15.98 -24.74 0.63
N ARG A 234 15.19 -25.20 1.61
CA ARG A 234 13.83 -25.70 1.40
C ARG A 234 12.82 -24.62 1.00
N LEU A 235 13.20 -23.35 1.04
CA LEU A 235 12.43 -22.30 0.36
C LEU A 235 12.27 -22.64 -1.13
N PHE A 236 13.31 -23.18 -1.75
CA PHE A 236 13.32 -23.50 -3.18
C PHE A 236 12.41 -24.68 -3.56
N ASP A 237 12.04 -25.51 -2.57
CA ASP A 237 11.08 -26.61 -2.76
C ASP A 237 9.61 -26.14 -2.77
N ILE A 238 9.34 -24.88 -2.36
CA ILE A 238 8.00 -24.32 -2.36
C ILE A 238 7.64 -23.85 -3.77
N GLU A 239 6.64 -24.49 -4.37
CA GLU A 239 6.20 -24.16 -5.73
C GLU A 239 5.79 -22.68 -5.83
N GLY A 240 6.43 -21.95 -6.73
CA GLY A 240 6.09 -20.55 -7.02
C GLY A 240 6.53 -19.55 -5.95
N TYR A 241 7.47 -19.89 -5.05
CA TYR A 241 8.00 -18.97 -4.04
C TYR A 241 8.50 -17.64 -4.64
N GLN A 242 8.97 -17.65 -5.88
CA GLN A 242 9.47 -16.47 -6.58
C GLN A 242 8.39 -15.37 -6.72
N ARG A 243 7.11 -15.75 -6.74
CA ARG A 243 6.00 -14.78 -6.82
C ARG A 243 5.89 -13.90 -5.57
N ALA A 244 6.41 -14.40 -4.45
CA ALA A 244 6.44 -13.69 -3.18
C ALA A 244 7.70 -12.83 -2.99
N ILE A 245 8.58 -12.77 -3.99
CA ILE A 245 9.82 -12.00 -3.98
C ILE A 245 9.85 -11.12 -5.23
N ARG A 246 9.79 -9.81 -5.05
CA ARG A 246 9.87 -8.83 -6.14
C ARG A 246 11.20 -8.06 -6.15
N SER A 247 12.10 -8.40 -5.23
CA SER A 247 13.47 -7.89 -5.27
C SER A 247 14.25 -8.61 -6.37
N GLU A 248 15.01 -7.87 -7.16
CA GLU A 248 15.99 -8.40 -8.12
C GLU A 248 17.30 -8.80 -7.43
N VAL A 249 17.47 -8.42 -6.17
CA VAL A 249 18.68 -8.72 -5.41
C VAL A 249 18.54 -10.08 -4.72
N PRO A 250 19.45 -11.03 -4.98
CA PRO A 250 19.39 -12.33 -4.33
C PRO A 250 19.60 -12.20 -2.80
N PRO A 251 19.13 -13.18 -2.01
CA PRO A 251 19.40 -13.21 -0.57
C PRO A 251 20.89 -13.29 -0.28
N TYR A 252 21.30 -12.86 0.91
CA TYR A 252 22.56 -13.34 1.46
C TYR A 252 22.50 -14.86 1.60
N GLN A 253 23.58 -15.55 1.30
CA GLN A 253 23.59 -17.02 1.26
C GLN A 253 24.90 -17.56 1.81
N ALA A 254 24.83 -18.58 2.67
CA ALA A 254 26.01 -19.24 3.21
C ALA A 254 25.73 -20.70 3.60
N GLU A 255 26.78 -21.52 3.61
CA GLU A 255 26.71 -22.93 4.04
C GLU A 255 26.59 -23.08 5.57
N THR A 256 26.89 -22.02 6.33
CA THR A 256 26.83 -22.00 7.79
C THR A 256 26.12 -20.74 8.29
N LEU A 257 25.54 -20.81 9.50
CA LEU A 257 24.95 -19.64 10.15
C LEU A 257 25.98 -18.55 10.47
N GLU A 258 27.21 -18.93 10.78
CA GLU A 258 28.31 -17.97 10.98
C GLU A 258 28.66 -17.22 9.70
N GLY A 259 28.70 -17.94 8.57
CA GLY A 259 28.91 -17.34 7.26
C GLY A 259 27.81 -16.38 6.88
N LEU A 260 26.55 -16.71 7.22
CA LEU A 260 25.39 -15.83 7.00
C LEU A 260 25.45 -14.61 7.92
N ALA A 261 25.80 -14.80 9.19
CA ALA A 261 25.99 -13.75 10.18
C ALA A 261 27.07 -12.74 9.73
N ALA A 262 28.19 -13.23 9.19
CA ALA A 262 29.27 -12.38 8.68
C ALA A 262 28.80 -11.47 7.51
N GLN A 263 27.92 -11.96 6.63
CA GLN A 263 27.38 -11.18 5.51
C GLN A 263 26.34 -10.15 5.94
N THR A 264 25.53 -10.46 6.97
CA THR A 264 24.43 -9.60 7.45
C THR A 264 24.87 -8.64 8.55
N GLY A 265 26.00 -8.89 9.19
CA GLY A 265 26.47 -8.15 10.37
C GLY A 265 25.67 -8.45 11.65
N ILE A 266 24.91 -9.54 11.67
CA ILE A 266 24.24 -10.07 12.87
C ILE A 266 25.28 -10.77 13.75
N PRO A 267 25.25 -10.63 15.10
CA PRO A 267 26.13 -11.38 15.99
C PRO A 267 25.93 -12.91 15.80
N ALA A 268 26.98 -13.62 15.38
CA ALA A 268 26.91 -15.03 15.03
C ALA A 268 26.42 -15.93 16.17
N CYS A 269 26.83 -15.64 17.41
CA CYS A 269 26.40 -16.40 18.59
C CYS A 269 24.90 -16.24 18.83
N HIS A 270 24.34 -15.04 18.66
CA HIS A 270 22.91 -14.80 18.85
C HIS A 270 22.07 -15.43 17.72
N LEU A 271 22.53 -15.32 16.47
CA LEU A 271 21.83 -15.97 15.33
C LEU A 271 21.77 -17.47 15.54
N ARG A 272 22.88 -18.10 15.94
CA ARG A 272 22.94 -19.52 16.23
C ARG A 272 22.00 -19.91 17.37
N GLU A 273 22.10 -19.22 18.53
CA GLU A 273 21.23 -19.47 19.67
C GLU A 273 19.74 -19.39 19.29
N THR A 274 19.39 -18.38 18.51
CA THR A 274 18.02 -18.16 18.05
C THR A 274 17.54 -19.30 17.12
N VAL A 275 18.36 -19.70 16.15
CA VAL A 275 18.02 -20.79 15.24
C VAL A 275 17.96 -22.14 15.99
N ASP A 276 18.89 -22.42 16.89
CA ASP A 276 18.91 -23.65 17.66
C ASP A 276 17.67 -23.73 18.59
N THR A 277 17.33 -22.63 19.27
CA THR A 277 16.11 -22.53 20.09
C THR A 277 14.84 -22.76 19.26
N PHE A 278 14.74 -22.12 18.10
CA PHE A 278 13.64 -22.33 17.19
C PHE A 278 13.57 -23.79 16.71
N ASN A 279 14.67 -24.35 16.29
CA ASN A 279 14.75 -25.74 15.79
C ASN A 279 14.34 -26.75 16.86
N ALA A 280 14.73 -26.54 18.10
CA ALA A 280 14.34 -27.40 19.23
C ALA A 280 12.81 -27.33 19.50
N ALA A 281 12.18 -26.20 19.22
CA ALA A 281 10.74 -26.00 19.37
C ALA A 281 9.93 -26.47 18.15
N ALA A 282 10.55 -26.55 16.96
CA ALA A 282 9.88 -26.94 15.71
C ALA A 282 9.78 -28.47 15.60
N THR A 283 9.00 -29.11 16.46
CA THR A 283 8.89 -30.57 16.61
C THR A 283 7.68 -31.19 15.90
N GLY A 284 6.88 -30.38 15.20
CA GLY A 284 5.67 -30.84 14.50
C GLY A 284 5.96 -31.72 13.29
N ASP A 285 4.94 -32.43 12.83
CA ASP A 285 5.03 -33.27 11.63
C ASP A 285 5.15 -32.41 10.36
N VAL A 286 6.34 -32.40 9.77
CA VAL A 286 6.68 -31.61 8.56
C VAL A 286 5.83 -32.03 7.34
N ALA A 287 5.24 -33.24 7.33
CA ALA A 287 4.34 -33.67 6.25
C ALA A 287 3.05 -32.80 6.19
N ARG A 288 2.72 -32.08 7.25
CA ARG A 288 1.59 -31.14 7.30
C ARG A 288 1.86 -29.78 6.64
N PHE A 289 3.13 -29.50 6.31
CA PHE A 289 3.52 -28.22 5.74
C PHE A 289 2.75 -27.92 4.44
N ASP A 290 2.02 -26.80 4.43
CA ASP A 290 1.30 -26.29 3.26
C ASP A 290 1.51 -24.77 3.18
N ALA A 291 2.34 -24.34 2.22
CA ALA A 291 2.66 -22.93 2.02
C ALA A 291 1.45 -22.07 1.62
N THR A 292 0.35 -22.67 1.16
CA THR A 292 -0.80 -21.95 0.58
C THR A 292 -1.87 -21.56 1.59
N ARG A 293 -1.80 -22.08 2.81
CA ARG A 293 -2.78 -21.83 3.88
C ARG A 293 -2.12 -21.91 5.26
N CYS A 294 -2.77 -21.38 6.27
CA CYS A 294 -2.39 -21.64 7.66
C CYS A 294 -2.51 -23.14 7.93
N ASP A 295 -1.39 -23.84 8.09
CA ASP A 295 -1.29 -25.30 8.12
C ASP A 295 -1.38 -25.90 9.52
N GLY A 296 -1.34 -25.03 10.55
CA GLY A 296 -1.33 -25.45 11.95
C GLY A 296 -0.04 -26.18 12.37
N LEU A 297 1.03 -26.13 11.56
CA LEU A 297 2.34 -26.62 11.94
C LEU A 297 2.99 -25.59 12.87
N ALA A 298 2.59 -25.61 14.13
CA ALA A 298 3.06 -24.69 15.16
C ALA A 298 4.34 -25.18 15.82
N ALA A 299 5.16 -24.25 16.32
CA ALA A 299 6.24 -24.57 17.26
C ALA A 299 5.67 -24.89 18.66
N ALA A 300 6.49 -25.48 19.52
CA ALA A 300 6.12 -25.73 20.90
C ALA A 300 5.76 -24.41 21.63
N ASP A 301 4.79 -24.44 22.55
CA ASP A 301 4.29 -23.30 23.31
C ASP A 301 5.36 -22.59 24.17
N THR A 302 6.51 -23.24 24.37
CA THR A 302 7.66 -22.67 25.06
C THR A 302 8.42 -21.63 24.23
N LEU A 303 8.17 -21.58 22.92
CA LEU A 303 8.82 -20.60 22.03
C LEU A 303 8.18 -19.22 22.17
N ASN A 304 9.01 -18.21 22.44
CA ASN A 304 8.56 -16.83 22.53
C ASN A 304 9.47 -15.90 21.66
N PRO A 305 8.86 -15.13 20.74
CA PRO A 305 7.46 -15.16 20.33
C PRO A 305 7.05 -16.51 19.74
N PRO A 306 5.74 -16.87 19.74
CA PRO A 306 5.28 -18.12 19.17
C PRO A 306 5.57 -18.21 17.67
N LYS A 307 5.37 -19.39 17.07
CA LYS A 307 5.25 -19.58 15.63
C LYS A 307 4.05 -20.47 15.36
N SER A 308 2.94 -19.85 14.95
CA SER A 308 1.62 -20.48 14.92
C SER A 308 1.40 -21.38 13.70
N ASN A 309 2.15 -21.16 12.61
CA ASN A 309 2.08 -21.94 11.38
C ASN A 309 3.49 -22.05 10.75
N TRP A 310 3.67 -23.02 9.87
CA TRP A 310 4.87 -23.24 9.07
C TRP A 310 6.16 -23.40 9.90
N ALA A 311 6.05 -23.92 11.14
CA ALA A 311 7.18 -24.12 12.04
C ALA A 311 8.03 -25.31 11.61
N ARG A 312 8.85 -25.12 10.60
CA ARG A 312 9.77 -26.08 10.02
C ARG A 312 11.20 -25.73 10.40
N ALA A 313 11.90 -26.63 11.12
CA ALA A 313 13.26 -26.39 11.60
C ALA A 313 14.21 -25.96 10.47
N ILE A 314 15.05 -24.97 10.68
CA ILE A 314 16.01 -24.40 9.71
C ILE A 314 17.32 -25.20 9.82
N THR A 315 17.50 -26.21 8.94
CA THR A 315 18.58 -27.20 9.07
C THR A 315 19.29 -27.55 7.77
N LYS A 316 18.80 -27.09 6.61
CA LYS A 316 19.34 -27.48 5.31
C LYS A 316 20.06 -26.29 4.64
N PRO A 317 21.41 -26.29 4.61
CA PRO A 317 22.13 -25.28 3.87
C PRO A 317 21.86 -25.38 2.35
N PRO A 318 22.11 -24.32 1.57
CA PRO A 318 22.55 -23.03 2.08
C PRO A 318 21.47 -22.31 2.90
N TYR A 319 21.92 -21.62 3.95
CA TYR A 319 21.08 -20.71 4.72
C TYR A 319 20.94 -19.39 3.98
N LEU A 320 19.76 -18.77 4.08
CA LEU A 320 19.39 -17.57 3.34
C LEU A 320 19.00 -16.44 4.31
N ALA A 321 19.33 -15.20 3.98
CA ALA A 321 18.85 -14.04 4.69
C ALA A 321 18.39 -12.95 3.71
N TYR A 322 17.14 -12.49 3.84
CA TYR A 322 16.63 -11.28 3.19
C TYR A 322 16.58 -10.14 4.20
N PRO A 323 17.29 -9.02 3.99
CA PRO A 323 17.10 -7.82 4.79
C PRO A 323 15.74 -7.22 4.48
N LEU A 324 15.02 -6.79 5.52
CA LEU A 324 13.66 -6.27 5.43
C LEU A 324 13.57 -4.93 6.16
N VAL A 325 12.97 -3.95 5.51
CA VAL A 325 12.58 -2.67 6.11
C VAL A 325 11.11 -2.40 5.80
N GLY A 326 10.42 -1.64 6.65
CA GLY A 326 9.08 -1.18 6.36
C GLY A 326 9.08 -0.09 5.30
N ALA A 327 8.20 -0.22 4.28
CA ALA A 327 8.01 0.80 3.26
C ALA A 327 6.53 1.16 3.11
N ILE A 328 6.21 2.45 3.22
CA ILE A 328 4.84 2.93 3.11
C ILE A 328 4.37 2.96 1.66
N ALA A 329 3.18 2.39 1.42
CA ALA A 329 2.51 2.40 0.13
C ALA A 329 1.53 3.57 0.01
N TYR A 330 0.70 3.80 1.04
CA TYR A 330 -0.28 4.89 1.08
C TYR A 330 -0.80 5.15 2.49
N THR A 331 -1.38 6.34 2.68
CA THR A 331 -2.03 6.78 3.91
C THR A 331 -3.54 6.54 3.88
N PHE A 332 -4.20 6.41 5.05
CA PHE A 332 -5.64 6.15 5.13
C PHE A 332 -6.47 7.40 5.37
N GLY A 333 -5.90 8.39 6.05
CA GLY A 333 -6.52 9.69 6.28
C GLY A 333 -6.61 10.52 5.00
N GLY A 334 -7.69 11.28 4.83
CA GLY A 334 -7.91 12.11 3.68
C GLY A 334 -9.23 12.90 3.76
N LEU A 335 -9.75 13.31 2.63
CA LEU A 335 -10.99 14.04 2.52
C LEU A 335 -12.22 13.14 2.69
N ALA A 336 -13.25 13.63 3.35
CA ALA A 336 -14.57 13.02 3.34
C ALA A 336 -15.22 13.20 1.96
N THR A 337 -15.73 12.09 1.39
CA THR A 337 -16.48 12.13 0.13
C THR A 337 -17.72 11.26 0.23
N ASN A 338 -18.73 11.53 -0.61
CA ASN A 338 -19.92 10.69 -0.73
C ASN A 338 -19.80 9.69 -1.89
N GLU A 339 -20.89 8.95 -2.15
CA GLU A 339 -20.99 7.95 -3.21
C GLU A 339 -20.84 8.52 -4.64
N LYS A 340 -20.98 9.85 -4.79
CA LYS A 340 -20.80 10.61 -6.03
C LYS A 340 -19.39 11.21 -6.17
N ALA A 341 -18.47 10.86 -5.27
CA ALA A 341 -17.15 11.43 -5.17
C ALA A 341 -17.11 12.95 -4.88
N GLU A 342 -18.23 13.57 -4.48
CA GLU A 342 -18.28 14.97 -4.06
C GLU A 342 -17.52 15.11 -2.73
N VAL A 343 -16.66 16.13 -2.63
CA VAL A 343 -15.97 16.48 -1.37
C VAL A 343 -17.00 17.07 -0.40
N LEU A 344 -16.99 16.59 0.83
CA LEU A 344 -17.93 17.00 1.86
C LEU A 344 -17.33 18.07 2.76
N ALA A 345 -18.14 19.03 3.15
CA ALA A 345 -17.92 19.97 4.23
C ALA A 345 -19.00 19.75 5.31
N GLU A 346 -18.93 20.45 6.43
CA GLU A 346 -19.92 20.36 7.52
C GLU A 346 -21.37 20.59 7.04
N ARG A 347 -21.55 21.45 6.05
CA ARG A 347 -22.88 21.83 5.50
C ARG A 347 -23.33 20.96 4.32
N GLY A 348 -22.60 19.91 3.99
CA GLY A 348 -22.87 19.05 2.84
C GLY A 348 -21.82 19.15 1.73
N PRO A 349 -22.14 18.69 0.51
CA PRO A 349 -21.19 18.67 -0.61
C PRO A 349 -20.69 20.07 -0.99
N MET A 350 -19.37 20.17 -1.25
CA MET A 350 -18.74 21.37 -1.81
C MET A 350 -19.02 21.44 -3.30
N SER A 351 -19.76 22.45 -3.72
CA SER A 351 -20.27 22.55 -5.09
C SER A 351 -19.15 22.60 -6.14
N GLY A 352 -19.15 21.63 -7.07
CA GLY A 352 -18.17 21.51 -8.14
C GLY A 352 -16.80 20.95 -7.72
N LEU A 353 -16.66 20.47 -6.47
CA LEU A 353 -15.41 19.88 -5.99
C LEU A 353 -15.58 18.38 -5.74
N TYR A 354 -14.74 17.58 -6.38
CA TYR A 354 -14.72 16.12 -6.32
C TYR A 354 -13.34 15.61 -5.89
N ALA A 355 -13.28 14.39 -5.35
CA ALA A 355 -12.01 13.74 -5.04
C ALA A 355 -12.11 12.23 -5.25
N ALA A 356 -11.00 11.64 -5.71
CA ALA A 356 -10.92 10.20 -5.95
C ALA A 356 -9.53 9.64 -5.65
N GLY A 357 -9.50 8.37 -5.24
CA GLY A 357 -8.27 7.67 -4.93
C GLY A 357 -7.78 7.90 -3.51
N GLU A 358 -6.48 7.87 -3.31
CA GLU A 358 -5.85 7.90 -1.99
C GLU A 358 -6.13 9.18 -1.19
N ILE A 359 -6.35 10.31 -1.87
CA ILE A 359 -6.72 11.58 -1.24
C ILE A 359 -7.99 11.48 -0.39
N THR A 360 -8.83 10.44 -0.59
CA THR A 360 -10.08 10.24 0.12
C THR A 360 -9.92 9.32 1.32
N GLY A 361 -10.47 9.71 2.48
CA GLY A 361 -10.36 9.00 3.75
C GLY A 361 -11.48 7.98 3.97
N HIS A 362 -11.32 6.77 3.44
CA HIS A 362 -12.32 5.68 3.58
C HIS A 362 -11.76 4.39 4.18
N PHE A 363 -10.48 4.35 4.54
CA PHE A 363 -9.85 3.19 5.14
C PHE A 363 -9.62 3.39 6.65
N TYR A 364 -9.80 2.32 7.41
CA TYR A 364 -9.66 2.28 8.85
C TYR A 364 -9.03 0.98 9.30
N GLY A 365 -8.15 1.04 10.30
CA GLY A 365 -7.47 -0.12 10.86
C GLY A 365 -6.46 -0.73 9.91
N THR A 366 -6.88 -1.67 9.05
CA THR A 366 -6.03 -2.32 8.06
C THR A 366 -6.53 -2.05 6.64
N ALA A 367 -5.61 -2.02 5.68
CA ALA A 367 -5.96 -1.83 4.27
C ALA A 367 -6.85 -2.97 3.77
N PRO A 368 -8.00 -2.66 3.15
CA PRO A 368 -8.77 -3.70 2.48
C PRO A 368 -7.99 -4.27 1.30
N ASN A 369 -7.89 -5.60 1.25
CA ASN A 369 -7.04 -6.27 0.29
C ASN A 369 -7.49 -6.05 -1.17
N ALA A 370 -6.58 -5.66 -2.06
CA ALA A 370 -6.76 -5.44 -3.50
C ALA A 370 -7.80 -4.37 -3.89
N VAL A 371 -8.06 -3.36 -3.05
CA VAL A 371 -9.12 -2.37 -3.25
C VAL A 371 -8.59 -0.99 -3.57
N SER A 372 -7.36 -0.65 -3.19
CA SER A 372 -6.82 0.72 -3.30
C SER A 372 -6.80 1.25 -4.74
N VAL A 373 -6.30 0.47 -5.70
CA VAL A 373 -6.31 0.84 -7.12
C VAL A 373 -7.73 0.83 -7.68
N LEU A 374 -8.53 -0.19 -7.33
CA LEU A 374 -9.90 -0.30 -7.81
C LEU A 374 -10.76 0.91 -7.38
N ARG A 375 -10.64 1.36 -6.12
CA ARG A 375 -11.38 2.54 -5.66
C ARG A 375 -11.00 3.80 -6.42
N ALA A 376 -9.71 3.98 -6.72
CA ALA A 376 -9.24 5.13 -7.50
C ALA A 376 -9.85 5.14 -8.90
N LEU A 377 -9.91 4.00 -9.57
CA LEU A 377 -10.49 3.86 -10.90
C LEU A 377 -12.00 4.05 -10.90
N VAL A 378 -12.71 3.41 -9.98
CA VAL A 378 -14.17 3.51 -9.86
C VAL A 378 -14.60 4.94 -9.55
N PHE A 379 -14.07 5.52 -8.48
CA PHE A 379 -14.47 6.87 -8.07
C PHE A 379 -13.88 7.96 -8.95
N GLY A 380 -12.75 7.74 -9.61
CA GLY A 380 -12.27 8.64 -10.66
C GLY A 380 -13.23 8.72 -11.84
N LYS A 381 -13.77 7.56 -12.27
CA LYS A 381 -14.79 7.51 -13.32
C LYS A 381 -16.12 8.17 -12.88
N ILE A 382 -16.56 7.91 -11.63
CA ILE A 382 -17.77 8.54 -11.07
C ILE A 382 -17.56 10.07 -10.99
N ALA A 383 -16.45 10.55 -10.45
CA ALA A 383 -16.14 11.96 -10.34
C ALA A 383 -16.16 12.68 -11.71
N GLY A 384 -15.62 12.03 -12.74
CA GLY A 384 -15.67 12.55 -14.11
C GLY A 384 -17.09 12.69 -14.64
N GLY A 385 -17.95 11.67 -14.44
CA GLY A 385 -19.35 11.71 -14.83
C GLY A 385 -20.13 12.79 -14.08
N GLU A 386 -20.05 12.82 -12.76
CA GLU A 386 -20.75 13.80 -11.92
C GLU A 386 -20.30 15.24 -12.22
N ALA A 387 -19.01 15.46 -12.51
CA ALA A 387 -18.52 16.78 -12.93
C ALA A 387 -19.17 17.24 -14.26
N VAL A 388 -19.32 16.35 -15.23
CA VAL A 388 -20.02 16.66 -16.51
C VAL A 388 -21.48 16.96 -16.27
N ASP A 389 -22.19 16.17 -15.46
CA ASP A 389 -23.60 16.38 -15.14
C ASP A 389 -23.81 17.71 -14.39
N PHE A 390 -22.92 18.05 -13.49
CA PHE A 390 -22.90 19.34 -12.80
C PHE A 390 -22.78 20.51 -13.78
N MET A 391 -21.85 20.45 -14.74
CA MET A 391 -21.67 21.49 -15.76
C MET A 391 -22.90 21.63 -16.64
N ASN A 392 -23.49 20.51 -17.11
CA ASN A 392 -24.68 20.50 -17.95
C ASN A 392 -25.90 21.12 -17.25
N THR A 393 -26.10 20.79 -15.98
CA THR A 393 -27.18 21.34 -15.15
C THR A 393 -27.08 22.86 -15.01
N ARG A 394 -25.87 23.40 -14.98
CA ARG A 394 -25.63 24.84 -14.91
C ARG A 394 -25.82 25.53 -16.25
N ALA A 395 -25.33 24.95 -17.34
CA ALA A 395 -25.50 25.50 -18.69
C ALA A 395 -26.99 25.62 -19.05
N GLY A 396 -27.85 24.68 -18.60
CA GLY A 396 -29.30 24.73 -18.81
C GLY A 396 -30.04 25.74 -17.91
N ARG A 397 -29.38 26.38 -16.93
CA ARG A 397 -29.95 27.42 -16.06
C ARG A 397 -29.44 28.83 -16.39
N ALA A 398 -28.48 28.95 -17.29
CA ALA A 398 -27.94 30.22 -17.81
C ALA A 398 -28.59 30.58 -19.14
#